data_41a570838ce096d9de652ed2d5fafe81
#
_entry.id   41a570838ce096d9de652ed2d5fafe81
#
_cell.length_a   1.000
_cell.length_b   1.000
_cell.length_c   1.000
_cell.angle_alpha   90.00
_cell.angle_beta   90.00
_cell.angle_gamma   90.00
#
_symmetry.space_group_name_H-M   'P 1'
#
loop_
_entity.id
_entity.type
_entity.pdbx_description
1 polymer ?
#
loop_
_entity_poly.entity_id
_entity_poly.type
_entity_poly.pdbx_seq_one_letter_code
_entity_poly.pdbx_strand_id
1 'polypeptide(L)'
;LNSIGPTKIITGKNYIFESKDVIFDNKNKFIKSDYPTKITDPEGNTIFVNMFNYNSIKNILFSRGNIEFKDKNKNIYKFSEIYIDEKKKKIVGSDAKLFLNDESLKTDERNNPRLFANSITINDEITSVQKGTFTYCAFREGQKCPPWELRAKKIKYNTSKKTIYYDNAFLKIYDFPIFYFPKFSHPGPMVDRRSGFLIPTFTNSSNMGSGIDIPYFWNIAKDKDITFTPRYHASNKPLFLTEYRQDFAKSSFVLDTGYTKGYTKTNNIRSPGSRTHIFSRLYKTFTDEDDKASDIEINLQHVSNRTYPTVNKLQTSLVDYLDNTLKNTIDYSLQKNDIFFNTKVSAFENLSKTGNDKYEFIYPEASLEKNVLISENLGIVDFKSQIIVRNYDVDKQTDVLSNELNWISNSWVNKFGIENEFLGLIKNINYNAKNVENYKTEDSVNELYGALGFKSELGLFKSKSNDYLNVFKPKMLVKISPTHSRNISENSTSLSYSNLFNLNKVNTIDEVDTGSNISFGFDFKKNILDSNNEIKGEKFKFSLGQILSAEENRDMPSKSTLNEKLSDVIGEASLSLNENVKISSNFLLDQNLEEFNKNKIDIDL
;
A
#
# COMPACT_ATOMS: atom_id res chain seq x y z
N LEU A 1 52.83 29.33 32.36
CA LEU A 1 52.26 28.37 33.32
C LEU A 1 52.13 27.01 32.67
N ASN A 2 52.67 25.99 33.30
CA ASN A 2 52.55 24.61 32.87
C ASN A 2 51.75 23.83 33.93
N SER A 3 50.69 23.17 33.51
CA SER A 3 49.99 22.18 34.33
C SER A 3 50.61 20.82 34.04
N ILE A 4 50.80 19.98 35.07
CA ILE A 4 51.28 18.62 34.94
C ILE A 4 50.17 17.66 35.41
N GLY A 5 49.79 16.70 34.56
CA GLY A 5 48.70 15.75 34.81
C GLY A 5 47.34 16.20 34.30
N PRO A 6 46.24 15.52 34.72
CA PRO A 6 44.91 15.85 34.25
C PRO A 6 44.52 17.29 34.57
N THR A 7 44.02 18.01 33.56
CA THR A 7 43.74 19.45 33.67
C THR A 7 42.40 19.78 33.04
N LYS A 8 41.57 20.50 33.79
CA LYS A 8 40.30 21.02 33.32
C LYS A 8 40.33 22.54 33.19
N ILE A 9 39.99 23.06 32.01
CA ILE A 9 39.94 24.47 31.71
C ILE A 9 38.53 24.88 31.34
N ILE A 10 38.07 25.97 31.89
CA ILE A 10 36.77 26.55 31.55
C ILE A 10 37.04 27.94 31.00
N THR A 11 36.59 28.20 29.75
CA THR A 11 36.70 29.53 29.14
C THR A 11 35.60 30.47 29.58
N GLY A 12 35.77 31.78 29.40
CA GLY A 12 34.75 32.79 29.74
C GLY A 12 33.42 32.63 28.94
N LYS A 13 33.37 31.74 27.99
CA LYS A 13 32.16 31.36 27.19
C LYS A 13 31.68 29.97 27.49
N ASN A 14 32.06 29.39 28.63
CA ASN A 14 31.64 28.07 29.11
C ASN A 14 32.06 26.88 28.22
N TYR A 15 33.12 27.01 27.38
CA TYR A 15 33.75 25.83 26.79
C TYR A 15 34.58 25.12 27.85
N ILE A 16 34.45 23.82 27.95
CA ILE A 16 35.14 22.97 28.92
C ILE A 16 36.14 22.11 28.17
N PHE A 17 37.46 22.27 28.51
CA PHE A 17 38.53 21.43 27.98
C PHE A 17 38.99 20.48 29.08
N GLU A 18 38.95 19.20 28.82
CA GLU A 18 39.50 18.15 29.68
C GLU A 18 40.71 17.54 28.97
N SER A 19 41.91 17.85 29.45
CA SER A 19 43.18 17.52 28.82
C SER A 19 44.24 17.06 29.84
N LYS A 20 45.46 16.87 29.38
CA LYS A 20 46.61 16.57 30.20
C LYS A 20 47.79 17.48 29.80
N ASP A 21 48.63 17.82 30.75
CA ASP A 21 49.88 18.58 30.55
C ASP A 21 49.72 19.82 29.71
N VAL A 22 48.93 20.78 30.19
CA VAL A 22 48.54 21.97 29.45
C VAL A 22 49.55 23.10 29.67
N ILE A 23 49.96 23.75 28.61
CA ILE A 23 50.85 24.91 28.60
C ILE A 23 50.02 26.17 28.36
N PHE A 24 50.11 27.14 29.28
CA PHE A 24 49.56 28.49 29.11
C PHE A 24 50.70 29.51 28.89
N ASP A 25 50.82 30.02 27.68
CA ASP A 25 51.70 31.13 27.34
C ASP A 25 51.00 32.47 27.65
N ASN A 26 51.33 33.07 28.77
CA ASN A 26 50.71 34.32 29.20
C ASN A 26 51.12 35.52 28.31
N LYS A 27 52.28 35.50 27.63
CA LYS A 27 52.74 36.58 26.79
C LYS A 27 51.95 36.63 25.46
N ASN A 28 51.78 35.49 24.85
CA ASN A 28 51.07 35.36 23.57
C ASN A 28 49.59 34.94 23.72
N LYS A 29 49.14 34.72 24.97
CA LYS A 29 47.77 34.33 25.32
C LYS A 29 47.29 33.06 24.63
N PHE A 30 48.17 32.07 24.48
CA PHE A 30 47.87 30.76 23.95
C PHE A 30 47.74 29.72 25.06
N ILE A 31 46.76 28.81 24.92
CA ILE A 31 46.60 27.62 25.70
C ILE A 31 46.77 26.43 24.75
N LYS A 32 47.67 25.51 25.02
CA LYS A 32 47.89 24.34 24.15
C LYS A 32 48.14 23.07 24.96
N SER A 33 47.80 21.96 24.37
CA SER A 33 48.20 20.62 24.78
C SER A 33 48.42 19.72 23.56
N ASP A 34 49.44 18.88 23.62
CA ASP A 34 49.72 17.86 22.61
C ASP A 34 49.15 16.49 22.99
N TYR A 35 48.25 16.44 23.99
CA TYR A 35 47.59 15.22 24.47
C TYR A 35 46.12 15.17 24.08
N PRO A 36 45.54 13.95 24.02
CA PRO A 36 44.11 13.76 23.76
C PRO A 36 43.27 14.63 24.69
N THR A 37 42.37 15.38 24.07
CA THR A 37 41.55 16.36 24.78
C THR A 37 40.10 16.21 24.38
N LYS A 38 39.21 16.23 25.39
CA LYS A 38 37.79 16.33 25.19
C LYS A 38 37.37 17.79 25.41
N ILE A 39 36.68 18.37 24.45
CA ILE A 39 36.14 19.71 24.51
C ILE A 39 34.60 19.59 24.50
N THR A 40 33.95 20.25 25.45
CA THR A 40 32.49 20.33 25.50
C THR A 40 32.10 21.81 25.30
N ASP A 41 31.23 22.09 24.34
CA ASP A 41 30.71 23.42 24.09
C ASP A 41 29.52 23.77 25.01
N PRO A 42 29.08 25.03 25.06
CA PRO A 42 27.94 25.46 25.87
C PRO A 42 26.61 24.81 25.49
N GLU A 43 26.49 24.25 24.29
CA GLU A 43 25.28 23.59 23.78
C GLU A 43 25.25 22.09 24.07
N GLY A 44 26.33 21.54 24.67
CA GLY A 44 26.47 20.12 25.02
C GLY A 44 27.08 19.26 23.92
N ASN A 45 27.55 19.84 22.80
CA ASN A 45 28.28 19.11 21.78
C ASN A 45 29.68 18.71 22.30
N THR A 46 30.23 17.59 21.83
CA THR A 46 31.56 17.12 22.26
C THR A 46 32.51 16.99 21.09
N ILE A 47 33.76 17.46 21.30
CA ILE A 47 34.83 17.35 20.32
C ILE A 47 36.00 16.60 20.96
N PHE A 48 36.44 15.53 20.32
CA PHE A 48 37.63 14.78 20.70
C PHE A 48 38.77 15.13 19.73
N VAL A 49 39.91 15.58 20.26
CA VAL A 49 41.07 16.01 19.51
C VAL A 49 42.34 15.37 20.07
N ASN A 50 43.35 15.12 19.24
CA ASN A 50 44.63 14.61 19.70
C ASN A 50 45.56 15.68 20.27
N MET A 51 45.37 16.94 19.86
CA MET A 51 46.08 18.10 20.32
C MET A 51 45.23 19.36 20.12
N PHE A 52 45.44 20.39 20.89
CA PHE A 52 44.79 21.67 20.61
C PHE A 52 45.70 22.87 20.85
N ASN A 53 45.37 23.97 20.16
CA ASN A 53 45.98 25.30 20.36
C ASN A 53 44.83 26.32 20.37
N TYR A 54 44.62 26.97 21.49
CA TYR A 54 43.56 27.94 21.70
C TYR A 54 44.13 29.34 21.95
N ASN A 55 43.82 30.29 21.07
CA ASN A 55 44.17 31.69 21.25
C ASN A 55 43.07 32.42 22.02
N SER A 56 43.35 32.82 23.27
CA SER A 56 42.32 33.42 24.15
C SER A 56 42.01 34.88 23.81
N ILE A 57 42.86 35.60 23.01
CA ILE A 57 42.55 36.95 22.53
C ILE A 57 41.60 36.88 21.32
N LYS A 58 41.93 36.03 20.37
CA LYS A 58 41.13 35.86 19.13
C LYS A 58 39.93 34.98 19.32
N ASN A 59 39.87 34.16 20.39
CA ASN A 59 38.90 33.08 20.64
C ASN A 59 38.85 32.08 19.48
N ILE A 60 40.05 31.66 19.02
CA ILE A 60 40.19 30.68 17.96
C ILE A 60 40.81 29.41 18.50
N LEU A 61 40.13 28.30 18.32
CA LEU A 61 40.63 26.94 18.56
C LEU A 61 41.14 26.37 17.25
N PHE A 62 42.34 25.82 17.28
CA PHE A 62 42.91 25.01 16.20
C PHE A 62 43.26 23.63 16.71
N SER A 63 42.94 22.62 15.90
CA SER A 63 43.40 21.25 16.12
C SER A 63 43.73 20.56 14.82
N ARG A 64 44.65 19.58 14.88
CA ARG A 64 45.08 18.75 13.76
C ARG A 64 45.22 17.30 14.18
N GLY A 65 44.96 16.38 13.24
CA GLY A 65 45.03 14.95 13.42
C GLY A 65 43.64 14.31 13.40
N ASN A 66 43.42 13.24 14.17
CA ASN A 66 42.11 12.62 14.26
C ASN A 66 41.17 13.45 15.14
N ILE A 67 40.23 14.11 14.53
CA ILE A 67 39.26 14.95 15.22
C ILE A 67 37.87 14.34 15.01
N GLU A 68 37.14 14.09 16.11
CA GLU A 68 35.75 13.60 16.09
C GLU A 68 34.86 14.58 16.87
N PHE A 69 33.91 15.17 16.17
CA PHE A 69 32.89 16.04 16.73
C PHE A 69 31.55 15.30 16.76
N LYS A 70 30.89 15.27 17.92
CA LYS A 70 29.56 14.71 18.12
C LYS A 70 28.62 15.83 18.53
N ASP A 71 27.57 16.05 17.76
CA ASP A 71 26.53 17.01 18.10
C ASP A 71 25.44 16.38 19.00
N LYS A 72 24.56 17.23 19.54
CA LYS A 72 23.43 16.82 20.38
C LYS A 72 22.43 15.89 19.68
N ASN A 73 22.40 15.88 18.36
CA ASN A 73 21.55 15.02 17.53
C ASN A 73 22.23 13.68 17.19
N LYS A 74 23.36 13.37 17.86
CA LYS A 74 24.17 12.17 17.64
C LYS A 74 24.81 12.07 16.25
N ASN A 75 24.86 13.16 15.46
CA ASN A 75 25.64 13.18 14.22
C ASN A 75 27.14 13.16 14.55
N ILE A 76 27.90 12.44 13.73
CA ILE A 76 29.37 12.31 13.90
C ILE A 76 30.06 13.00 12.74
N TYR A 77 30.97 13.92 13.06
CA TYR A 77 31.80 14.64 12.11
C TYR A 77 33.26 14.30 12.37
N LYS A 78 34.02 13.91 11.35
CA LYS A 78 35.43 13.63 11.46
C LYS A 78 36.22 14.57 10.55
N PHE A 79 37.36 15.07 11.03
CA PHE A 79 38.21 16.04 10.33
C PHE A 79 39.67 15.66 10.48
N SER A 80 40.51 16.09 9.50
CA SER A 80 41.97 16.08 9.65
C SER A 80 42.51 17.37 10.30
N GLU A 81 41.83 18.49 10.07
CA GLU A 81 42.12 19.77 10.71
C GLU A 81 40.83 20.52 10.97
N ILE A 82 40.77 21.28 12.08
CA ILE A 82 39.62 22.11 12.45
C ILE A 82 40.07 23.45 13.02
N TYR A 83 39.36 24.51 12.60
CA TYR A 83 39.44 25.86 13.16
C TYR A 83 38.05 26.25 13.64
N ILE A 84 37.93 26.64 14.91
CA ILE A 84 36.69 27.13 15.50
C ILE A 84 36.89 28.57 15.93
N ASP A 85 36.16 29.51 15.33
CA ASP A 85 36.07 30.90 15.72
C ASP A 85 34.84 31.09 16.59
N GLU A 86 35.04 31.17 17.92
CA GLU A 86 33.94 31.26 18.89
C GLU A 86 33.20 32.61 18.78
N LYS A 87 33.85 33.69 18.35
CA LYS A 87 33.20 34.99 18.18
C LYS A 87 32.25 35.00 17.01
N LYS A 88 32.64 34.39 15.90
CA LYS A 88 31.85 34.31 14.67
C LYS A 88 30.96 33.07 14.60
N LYS A 89 31.02 32.21 15.60
CA LYS A 89 30.36 30.90 15.61
C LYS A 89 30.61 30.13 14.29
N LYS A 90 31.87 30.15 13.83
CA LYS A 90 32.26 29.58 12.55
C LYS A 90 33.23 28.44 12.75
N ILE A 91 32.92 27.31 12.13
CA ILE A 91 33.78 26.12 12.09
C ILE A 91 34.31 25.98 10.64
N VAL A 92 35.58 25.74 10.48
CA VAL A 92 36.20 25.39 9.20
C VAL A 92 36.98 24.08 9.42
N GLY A 93 36.70 23.08 8.61
CA GLY A 93 37.36 21.78 8.71
C GLY A 93 37.84 21.28 7.34
N SER A 94 38.90 20.48 7.33
CA SER A 94 39.41 19.79 6.14
C SER A 94 39.22 18.28 6.24
N ASP A 95 39.14 17.60 5.07
CA ASP A 95 38.92 16.19 4.91
C ASP A 95 37.71 15.67 5.73
N ALA A 96 36.61 16.43 5.62
CA ALA A 96 35.42 16.23 6.41
C ALA A 96 34.68 14.94 6.01
N LYS A 97 34.32 14.15 7.00
CA LYS A 97 33.45 12.97 6.88
C LYS A 97 32.31 13.12 7.87
N LEU A 98 31.09 13.23 7.37
CA LEU A 98 29.89 13.42 8.14
C LEU A 98 29.06 12.14 8.07
N PHE A 99 28.66 11.63 9.24
CA PHE A 99 27.74 10.51 9.40
C PHE A 99 26.51 11.07 10.11
N LEU A 100 25.41 11.14 9.39
CA LEU A 100 24.17 11.70 9.90
C LEU A 100 23.35 10.62 10.60
N ASN A 101 22.70 10.97 11.70
CA ASN A 101 21.89 10.04 12.47
C ASN A 101 20.52 9.83 11.81
N ASP A 102 20.08 8.57 11.64
CA ASP A 102 18.84 8.18 10.99
C ASP A 102 17.58 8.63 11.75
N GLU A 103 17.63 8.70 13.08
CA GLU A 103 16.49 9.15 13.90
C GLU A 103 16.01 10.56 13.52
N SER A 104 16.94 11.44 13.09
CA SER A 104 16.63 12.80 12.66
C SER A 104 16.06 12.87 11.25
N LEU A 105 16.26 11.84 10.42
CA LEU A 105 15.91 11.81 9.00
C LEU A 105 14.63 10.99 8.71
N LYS A 106 14.08 10.29 9.71
CA LYS A 106 12.89 9.39 9.58
C LYS A 106 13.01 8.39 8.42
N THR A 107 14.17 7.79 8.28
CA THR A 107 14.51 6.93 7.14
C THR A 107 14.74 5.50 7.60
N ASP A 108 14.83 4.56 6.66
CA ASP A 108 15.08 3.14 6.95
C ASP A 108 16.43 2.98 7.70
N GLU A 109 16.43 2.32 8.85
CA GLU A 109 17.59 2.07 9.73
C GLU A 109 18.78 1.42 9.01
N ARG A 110 18.54 0.78 7.87
CA ARG A 110 19.56 0.14 7.04
C ARG A 110 20.36 1.13 6.19
N ASN A 111 19.91 2.36 6.03
CA ASN A 111 20.53 3.36 5.19
C ASN A 111 21.31 4.37 6.05
N ASN A 112 22.59 4.55 5.75
CA ASN A 112 23.49 5.45 6.48
C ASN A 112 23.81 6.68 5.63
N PRO A 113 23.10 7.83 5.79
CA PRO A 113 23.40 9.05 5.06
C PRO A 113 24.77 9.60 5.46
N ARG A 114 25.62 9.84 4.47
CA ARG A 114 26.98 10.31 4.68
C ARG A 114 27.44 11.30 3.62
N LEU A 115 28.23 12.24 4.08
CA LEU A 115 28.84 13.28 3.24
C LEU A 115 30.35 13.29 3.43
N PHE A 116 31.10 13.22 2.35
CA PHE A 116 32.56 13.38 2.34
C PHE A 116 32.91 14.66 1.61
N ALA A 117 33.89 15.40 2.09
CA ALA A 117 34.31 16.69 1.49
C ALA A 117 35.77 17.03 1.74
N ASN A 118 36.37 17.73 0.79
CA ASN A 118 37.73 18.26 1.00
C ASN A 118 37.75 19.33 2.10
N SER A 119 36.74 20.19 2.13
CA SER A 119 36.58 21.17 3.20
C SER A 119 35.15 21.50 3.49
N ILE A 120 34.87 21.84 4.72
CA ILE A 120 33.56 22.29 5.21
C ILE A 120 33.71 23.61 5.96
N THR A 121 32.73 24.47 5.79
CA THR A 121 32.51 25.66 6.59
C THR A 121 31.12 25.64 7.16
N ILE A 122 30.99 25.70 8.46
CA ILE A 122 29.72 25.73 9.19
C ILE A 122 29.58 27.06 9.89
N ASN A 123 28.44 27.72 9.75
CA ASN A 123 28.00 28.84 10.57
C ASN A 123 26.51 28.70 10.87
N ASP A 124 25.95 29.62 11.67
CA ASP A 124 24.54 29.55 12.15
C ASP A 124 23.53 29.42 11.01
N GLU A 125 23.79 29.98 9.83
CA GLU A 125 22.83 30.02 8.71
C GLU A 125 23.18 29.06 7.56
N ILE A 126 24.47 28.85 7.31
CA ILE A 126 24.92 28.15 6.11
C ILE A 126 26.02 27.14 6.44
N THR A 127 25.82 25.90 6.07
CA THR A 127 26.87 24.90 5.93
C THR A 127 27.29 24.83 4.47
N SER A 128 28.58 25.08 4.17
CA SER A 128 29.15 25.05 2.82
C SER A 128 30.24 24.01 2.72
N VAL A 129 30.15 23.16 1.72
CA VAL A 129 31.07 22.05 1.46
C VAL A 129 31.72 22.22 0.09
N GLN A 130 33.03 22.02 -0.02
CA GLN A 130 33.76 22.03 -1.28
C GLN A 130 34.15 20.61 -1.69
N LYS A 131 33.97 20.27 -2.97
CA LYS A 131 34.18 18.93 -3.55
C LYS A 131 33.51 17.87 -2.70
N GLY A 132 32.18 18.03 -2.51
CA GLY A 132 31.36 17.15 -1.68
C GLY A 132 30.85 15.94 -2.44
N THR A 133 30.82 14.80 -1.77
CA THR A 133 30.15 13.57 -2.24
C THR A 133 29.13 13.13 -1.20
N PHE A 134 27.87 13.11 -1.59
CA PHE A 134 26.77 12.66 -0.75
C PHE A 134 26.25 11.32 -1.24
N THR A 135 25.96 10.41 -0.32
CA THR A 135 25.27 9.16 -0.59
C THR A 135 24.34 8.79 0.57
N TYR A 136 23.31 8.04 0.22
CA TYR A 136 22.28 7.55 1.13
C TYR A 136 22.02 6.07 0.83
N CYS A 137 22.95 5.23 1.23
CA CYS A 137 22.93 3.79 1.01
C CYS A 137 23.40 3.05 2.25
N ALA A 138 23.01 1.80 2.41
CA ALA A 138 23.55 0.92 3.44
C ALA A 138 25.08 0.88 3.37
N PHE A 139 25.74 1.02 4.51
CA PHE A 139 27.19 0.84 4.61
C PHE A 139 27.51 -0.64 4.52
N ARG A 140 28.34 -1.02 3.56
CA ARG A 140 28.84 -2.39 3.40
C ARG A 140 30.33 -2.40 3.60
N GLU A 141 30.79 -3.12 4.62
CA GLU A 141 32.20 -3.26 4.91
C GLU A 141 32.92 -3.90 3.72
N GLY A 142 34.06 -3.32 3.29
CA GLY A 142 34.82 -3.82 2.13
C GLY A 142 34.38 -3.28 0.76
N GLN A 143 33.26 -2.60 0.62
CA GLN A 143 32.86 -1.94 -0.64
C GLN A 143 33.47 -0.54 -0.74
N LYS A 144 34.26 -0.30 -1.79
CA LYS A 144 34.94 0.99 -2.01
C LYS A 144 33.99 2.09 -2.51
N CYS A 145 32.92 1.74 -3.23
CA CYS A 145 31.99 2.71 -3.81
C CYS A 145 30.54 2.39 -3.41
N PRO A 146 29.73 3.42 -3.04
CA PRO A 146 28.30 3.23 -2.84
C PRO A 146 27.61 2.92 -4.18
N PRO A 147 26.44 2.24 -4.17
CA PRO A 147 25.67 1.98 -5.39
C PRO A 147 25.33 3.26 -6.16
N TRP A 148 25.09 4.36 -5.45
CA TRP A 148 24.92 5.69 -6.05
C TRP A 148 25.52 6.79 -5.18
N GLU A 149 25.97 7.85 -5.81
CA GLU A 149 26.49 9.04 -5.15
C GLU A 149 26.15 10.32 -5.94
N LEU A 150 25.96 11.41 -5.23
CA LEU A 150 25.87 12.75 -5.80
C LEU A 150 27.16 13.50 -5.47
N ARG A 151 28.02 13.71 -6.48
CA ARG A 151 29.29 14.44 -6.36
C ARG A 151 29.15 15.85 -6.90
N ALA A 152 29.47 16.86 -6.10
CA ALA A 152 29.37 18.26 -6.52
C ALA A 152 30.62 19.07 -6.21
N LYS A 153 30.89 20.10 -7.04
CA LYS A 153 31.99 21.05 -6.79
C LYS A 153 31.73 21.82 -5.50
N LYS A 154 30.46 22.18 -5.23
CA LYS A 154 30.03 22.88 -4.02
C LYS A 154 28.65 22.42 -3.61
N ILE A 155 28.48 22.17 -2.32
CA ILE A 155 27.21 21.89 -1.69
C ILE A 155 26.97 22.94 -0.60
N LYS A 156 25.79 23.54 -0.55
CA LYS A 156 25.37 24.49 0.49
C LYS A 156 24.07 24.06 1.11
N TYR A 157 24.04 23.92 2.40
CA TYR A 157 22.80 23.76 3.17
C TYR A 157 22.44 25.10 3.82
N ASN A 158 21.28 25.63 3.52
CA ASN A 158 20.74 26.82 4.16
C ASN A 158 19.75 26.37 5.25
N THR A 159 20.08 26.65 6.51
CA THR A 159 19.31 26.21 7.67
C THR A 159 17.93 26.87 7.74
N SER A 160 17.83 28.18 7.49
CA SER A 160 16.57 28.90 7.52
C SER A 160 15.61 28.48 6.40
N LYS A 161 16.13 28.26 5.21
CA LYS A 161 15.36 27.78 4.04
C LYS A 161 15.19 26.24 4.02
N LYS A 162 15.89 25.53 4.90
CA LYS A 162 15.94 24.05 4.94
C LYS A 162 16.19 23.45 3.55
N THR A 163 17.11 24.01 2.78
CA THR A 163 17.37 23.67 1.37
C THR A 163 18.83 23.38 1.13
N ILE A 164 19.10 22.33 0.38
CA ILE A 164 20.44 21.95 -0.07
C ILE A 164 20.60 22.40 -1.53
N TYR A 165 21.64 23.14 -1.81
CA TYR A 165 22.02 23.66 -3.14
C TYR A 165 23.28 22.96 -3.59
N TYR A 166 23.32 22.56 -4.85
CA TYR A 166 24.47 21.92 -5.49
C TYR A 166 24.91 22.75 -6.71
N ASP A 167 26.22 22.99 -6.80
CA ASP A 167 26.83 23.61 -7.97
C ASP A 167 27.70 22.57 -8.67
N ASN A 168 27.51 22.36 -9.98
CA ASN A 168 28.22 21.40 -10.82
C ASN A 168 28.18 19.99 -10.21
N ALA A 169 27.00 19.41 -10.15
CA ALA A 169 26.76 18.08 -9.56
C ALA A 169 26.65 16.98 -10.62
N PHE A 170 27.22 15.83 -10.31
CA PHE A 170 27.10 14.60 -11.08
C PHE A 170 26.41 13.55 -10.22
N LEU A 171 25.34 12.98 -10.74
CA LEU A 171 24.77 11.73 -10.22
C LEU A 171 25.60 10.59 -10.82
N LYS A 172 26.16 9.75 -9.95
CA LYS A 172 26.93 8.57 -10.33
C LYS A 172 26.29 7.32 -9.81
N ILE A 173 26.32 6.25 -10.61
CA ILE A 173 25.92 4.89 -10.23
C ILE A 173 27.15 4.01 -10.43
N TYR A 174 27.58 3.33 -9.35
CA TYR A 174 28.84 2.55 -9.32
C TYR A 174 30.03 3.31 -9.94
N ASP A 175 30.20 4.57 -9.54
CA ASP A 175 31.23 5.52 -10.00
C ASP A 175 31.10 6.00 -11.47
N PHE A 176 30.13 5.50 -12.23
CA PHE A 176 29.86 5.96 -13.59
C PHE A 176 28.92 7.18 -13.59
N PRO A 177 29.29 8.34 -14.21
CA PRO A 177 28.45 9.52 -14.24
C PRO A 177 27.27 9.32 -15.21
N ILE A 178 26.06 9.35 -14.65
CA ILE A 178 24.81 9.16 -15.41
C ILE A 178 24.18 10.49 -15.78
N PHE A 179 24.24 11.48 -14.87
CA PHE A 179 23.57 12.76 -15.08
C PHE A 179 24.40 13.93 -14.53
N TYR A 180 24.37 15.06 -15.24
CA TYR A 180 25.05 16.30 -14.85
C TYR A 180 24.03 17.40 -14.59
N PHE A 181 24.14 18.04 -13.43
CA PHE A 181 23.35 19.20 -13.02
C PHE A 181 24.26 20.42 -12.84
N PRO A 182 24.18 21.44 -13.71
CA PRO A 182 24.94 22.68 -13.51
C PRO A 182 24.62 23.38 -12.19
N LYS A 183 23.31 23.45 -11.88
CA LYS A 183 22.77 23.89 -10.60
C LYS A 183 21.55 23.02 -10.27
N PHE A 184 21.50 22.58 -9.03
CA PHE A 184 20.41 21.75 -8.53
C PHE A 184 20.13 22.12 -7.08
N SER A 185 18.88 22.01 -6.64
CA SER A 185 18.53 22.16 -5.23
C SER A 185 17.34 21.28 -4.88
N HIS A 186 17.35 20.79 -3.66
CA HIS A 186 16.22 20.06 -3.11
C HIS A 186 16.01 20.44 -1.65
N PRO A 187 14.80 20.25 -1.09
CA PRO A 187 14.56 20.42 0.33
C PRO A 187 15.42 19.45 1.13
N GLY A 188 15.81 19.86 2.32
CA GLY A 188 16.44 18.96 3.28
C GLY A 188 15.46 17.86 3.73
N PRO A 189 15.96 16.73 4.24
CA PRO A 189 15.12 15.59 4.63
C PRO A 189 14.11 15.89 5.74
N MET A 190 14.29 16.98 6.47
CA MET A 190 13.36 17.43 7.53
C MET A 190 12.18 18.28 7.01
N VAL A 191 12.03 18.43 5.70
CA VAL A 191 10.95 19.20 5.07
C VAL A 191 9.92 18.21 4.53
N ASP A 192 8.75 18.13 5.16
CA ASP A 192 7.71 17.18 4.80
C ASP A 192 7.18 17.40 3.38
N ARG A 193 6.97 18.66 2.98
CA ARG A 193 6.41 18.99 1.65
C ARG A 193 6.94 20.33 1.13
N ARG A 194 7.40 20.38 -0.12
CA ARG A 194 7.86 21.60 -0.76
C ARG A 194 7.65 21.57 -2.27
N SER A 195 7.28 22.72 -2.84
CA SER A 195 7.18 22.91 -4.29
C SER A 195 8.51 22.74 -5.00
N GLY A 196 8.48 22.08 -6.16
CA GLY A 196 9.66 21.86 -7.01
C GLY A 196 9.41 20.83 -8.09
N PHE A 197 10.38 20.69 -8.99
CA PHE A 197 10.38 19.62 -9.98
C PHE A 197 10.63 18.28 -9.30
N LEU A 198 9.82 17.28 -9.66
CA LEU A 198 10.04 15.90 -9.29
C LEU A 198 10.98 15.23 -10.30
N ILE A 199 11.37 14.00 -10.02
CA ILE A 199 12.28 13.24 -10.90
C ILE A 199 11.57 13.01 -12.24
N PRO A 200 12.17 13.44 -13.38
CA PRO A 200 11.60 13.13 -14.69
C PRO A 200 11.56 11.63 -14.94
N THR A 201 10.50 11.18 -15.59
CA THR A 201 10.35 9.78 -16.00
C THR A 201 10.38 9.65 -17.52
N PHE A 202 10.99 8.58 -18.01
CA PHE A 202 11.05 8.28 -19.43
C PHE A 202 10.00 7.23 -19.78
N THR A 203 9.24 7.48 -20.83
CA THR A 203 8.22 6.58 -21.34
C THR A 203 8.57 6.14 -22.75
N ASN A 204 8.20 4.92 -23.12
CA ASN A 204 8.32 4.44 -24.49
C ASN A 204 7.00 3.79 -24.92
N SER A 205 6.51 4.17 -26.06
CA SER A 205 5.27 3.66 -26.64
C SER A 205 5.46 3.36 -28.11
N SER A 206 4.99 2.19 -28.55
CA SER A 206 5.01 1.82 -29.98
C SER A 206 4.26 2.82 -30.87
N ASN A 207 3.23 3.48 -30.33
CA ASN A 207 2.38 4.42 -31.08
C ASN A 207 2.90 5.87 -31.05
N MET A 208 3.63 6.27 -30.00
CA MET A 208 3.99 7.66 -29.70
C MET A 208 5.51 7.89 -29.67
N GLY A 209 6.31 6.81 -29.76
CA GLY A 209 7.76 6.88 -29.61
C GLY A 209 8.20 7.12 -28.18
N SER A 210 9.47 7.49 -28.02
CA SER A 210 10.03 7.82 -26.73
C SER A 210 9.46 9.16 -26.20
N GLY A 211 9.22 9.22 -24.91
CA GLY A 211 8.67 10.40 -24.24
C GLY A 211 9.37 10.69 -22.92
N ILE A 212 9.17 11.90 -22.42
CA ILE A 212 9.65 12.36 -21.13
C ILE A 212 8.53 13.09 -20.39
N ASP A 213 8.31 12.73 -19.15
CA ASP A 213 7.43 13.42 -18.20
C ASP A 213 8.28 14.32 -17.30
N ILE A 214 7.89 15.58 -17.16
CA ILE A 214 8.60 16.56 -16.34
C ILE A 214 7.63 17.10 -15.27
N PRO A 215 7.38 16.34 -14.17
CA PRO A 215 6.39 16.74 -13.18
C PRO A 215 6.90 17.89 -12.32
N TYR A 216 6.04 18.87 -12.08
CA TYR A 216 6.24 19.95 -11.12
C TYR A 216 5.20 19.83 -10.02
N PHE A 217 5.66 19.63 -8.80
CA PHE A 217 4.84 19.60 -7.61
C PHE A 217 4.70 20.99 -7.01
N TRP A 218 3.49 21.45 -6.81
CA TRP A 218 3.19 22.71 -6.16
C TRP A 218 2.47 22.47 -4.84
N ASN A 219 3.20 22.64 -3.74
CA ASN A 219 2.66 22.63 -2.39
C ASN A 219 1.94 23.97 -2.13
N ILE A 220 0.61 23.98 -2.26
CA ILE A 220 -0.21 25.19 -2.08
C ILE A 220 -0.37 25.47 -0.58
N ALA A 221 -0.69 24.43 0.22
CA ALA A 221 -0.82 24.49 1.67
C ALA A 221 -0.52 23.10 2.27
N LYS A 222 -0.62 22.97 3.59
CA LYS A 222 -0.37 21.69 4.28
C LYS A 222 -1.33 20.59 3.85
N ASP A 223 -2.55 20.98 3.52
CA ASP A 223 -3.69 20.12 3.20
C ASP A 223 -3.97 20.00 1.70
N LYS A 224 -3.25 20.74 0.82
CA LYS A 224 -3.53 20.73 -0.62
C LYS A 224 -2.32 20.99 -1.49
N ASP A 225 -2.32 20.35 -2.66
CA ASP A 225 -1.26 20.47 -3.67
C ASP A 225 -1.78 20.26 -5.09
N ILE A 226 -0.96 20.67 -6.05
CA ILE A 226 -1.11 20.38 -7.47
C ILE A 226 0.18 19.77 -7.99
N THR A 227 0.06 18.71 -8.79
CA THR A 227 1.15 18.20 -9.61
C THR A 227 0.81 18.45 -11.08
N PHE A 228 1.60 19.27 -11.75
CA PHE A 228 1.50 19.53 -13.17
C PHE A 228 2.58 18.77 -13.92
N THR A 229 2.19 17.90 -14.87
CA THR A 229 3.12 17.02 -15.59
C THR A 229 2.97 17.19 -17.09
N PRO A 230 3.75 18.07 -17.72
CA PRO A 230 3.91 18.05 -19.18
C PRO A 230 4.64 16.79 -19.59
N ARG A 231 4.03 16.06 -20.53
CA ARG A 231 4.58 14.88 -21.18
C ARG A 231 4.89 15.20 -22.65
N TYR A 232 6.13 15.08 -23.03
CA TYR A 232 6.60 15.30 -24.40
C TYR A 232 6.93 13.97 -25.06
N HIS A 233 6.41 13.75 -26.28
CA HIS A 233 6.69 12.58 -27.11
C HIS A 233 7.43 12.99 -28.38
N ALA A 234 8.35 12.14 -28.83
CA ALA A 234 9.13 12.40 -30.05
C ALA A 234 8.28 12.54 -31.31
N SER A 235 7.18 11.81 -31.40
CA SER A 235 6.35 11.71 -32.61
C SER A 235 4.94 12.28 -32.45
N ASN A 236 4.62 12.97 -31.34
CA ASN A 236 3.25 13.41 -31.08
C ASN A 236 3.21 14.78 -30.37
N LYS A 237 1.99 15.33 -30.27
CA LYS A 237 1.76 16.59 -29.54
C LYS A 237 1.93 16.37 -28.03
N PRO A 238 2.36 17.42 -27.29
CA PRO A 238 2.48 17.34 -25.85
C PRO A 238 1.16 16.96 -25.17
N LEU A 239 1.24 16.19 -24.11
CA LEU A 239 0.15 15.90 -23.20
C LEU A 239 0.39 16.66 -21.89
N PHE A 240 -0.58 17.41 -21.43
CA PHE A 240 -0.54 18.14 -20.17
C PHE A 240 -1.44 17.43 -19.17
N LEU A 241 -0.85 16.95 -18.08
CA LEU A 241 -1.53 16.27 -16.98
C LEU A 241 -1.50 17.16 -15.75
N THR A 242 -2.59 17.18 -15.00
CA THR A 242 -2.71 17.95 -13.76
C THR A 242 -3.48 17.14 -12.74
N GLU A 243 -2.86 16.85 -11.61
CA GLU A 243 -3.49 16.24 -10.45
C GLU A 243 -3.59 17.27 -9.32
N TYR A 244 -4.79 17.54 -8.84
CA TYR A 244 -5.07 18.31 -7.63
C TYR A 244 -5.50 17.40 -6.51
N ARG A 245 -4.93 17.58 -5.31
CA ARG A 245 -5.29 16.82 -4.10
C ARG A 245 -5.56 17.78 -2.96
N GLN A 246 -6.60 17.48 -2.19
CA GLN A 246 -6.92 18.22 -0.98
C GLN A 246 -7.44 17.27 0.09
N ASP A 247 -6.84 17.33 1.28
CA ASP A 247 -7.29 16.64 2.47
C ASP A 247 -7.96 17.63 3.43
N PHE A 248 -9.13 17.25 3.91
CA PHE A 248 -9.86 17.95 4.97
C PHE A 248 -9.84 17.07 6.23
N ALA A 249 -10.30 17.58 7.37
CA ALA A 249 -10.28 16.82 8.63
C ALA A 249 -10.96 15.44 8.54
N LYS A 250 -12.05 15.31 7.75
CA LYS A 250 -12.83 14.08 7.59
C LYS A 250 -13.16 13.77 6.13
N SER A 251 -12.46 14.36 5.17
CA SER A 251 -12.70 14.11 3.74
C SER A 251 -11.44 14.33 2.92
N SER A 252 -11.35 13.65 1.78
CA SER A 252 -10.29 13.84 0.81
C SER A 252 -10.87 14.03 -0.58
N PHE A 253 -10.23 14.87 -1.38
CA PHE A 253 -10.61 15.14 -2.76
C PHE A 253 -9.40 15.03 -3.67
N VAL A 254 -9.56 14.29 -4.76
CA VAL A 254 -8.57 14.18 -5.84
C VAL A 254 -9.25 14.51 -7.15
N LEU A 255 -8.61 15.34 -7.94
CA LEU A 255 -9.03 15.68 -9.31
C LEU A 255 -7.85 15.51 -10.24
N ASP A 256 -7.98 14.64 -11.22
CA ASP A 256 -7.00 14.41 -12.28
C ASP A 256 -7.58 14.84 -13.62
N THR A 257 -6.85 15.64 -14.34
CA THR A 257 -7.25 16.16 -15.65
C THR A 257 -6.10 16.09 -16.63
N GLY A 258 -6.43 15.91 -17.90
CA GLY A 258 -5.42 15.96 -18.94
C GLY A 258 -5.95 16.54 -20.25
N TYR A 259 -5.02 17.12 -21.00
CA TYR A 259 -5.30 17.73 -22.29
C TYR A 259 -4.15 17.47 -23.27
N THR A 260 -4.50 17.03 -24.49
CA THR A 260 -3.59 17.02 -25.63
C THR A 260 -4.34 17.38 -26.91
N LYS A 261 -3.64 17.97 -27.85
CA LYS A 261 -4.17 18.23 -29.19
C LYS A 261 -3.91 17.01 -30.06
N GLY A 262 -4.98 16.30 -30.41
CA GLY A 262 -4.94 15.11 -31.26
C GLY A 262 -5.52 15.37 -32.65
N TYR A 263 -5.91 14.31 -33.32
CA TYR A 263 -6.70 14.35 -34.54
C TYR A 263 -7.79 13.28 -34.50
N THR A 264 -8.87 13.53 -35.21
CA THR A 264 -9.90 12.55 -35.52
C THR A 264 -9.73 12.06 -36.97
N LYS A 265 -9.92 10.76 -37.21
CA LYS A 265 -9.93 10.19 -38.55
C LYS A 265 -11.35 9.77 -38.88
N THR A 266 -11.97 10.43 -39.85
CA THR A 266 -13.31 10.08 -40.39
C THR A 266 -13.15 9.90 -41.89
N ASN A 267 -13.52 8.74 -42.44
CA ASN A 267 -13.41 8.43 -43.87
C ASN A 267 -12.02 8.73 -44.48
N ASN A 268 -10.96 8.34 -43.79
CA ASN A 268 -9.56 8.63 -44.14
C ASN A 268 -9.12 10.09 -44.08
N ILE A 269 -9.98 11.01 -43.70
CA ILE A 269 -9.67 12.43 -43.49
C ILE A 269 -9.27 12.62 -42.01
N ARG A 270 -8.12 13.24 -41.78
CA ARG A 270 -7.65 13.62 -40.44
C ARG A 270 -8.09 15.05 -40.16
N SER A 271 -8.89 15.25 -39.13
CA SER A 271 -9.26 16.59 -38.60
C SER A 271 -8.62 16.82 -37.24
N PRO A 272 -8.21 18.07 -36.92
CA PRO A 272 -7.76 18.41 -35.58
C PRO A 272 -8.86 18.15 -34.56
N GLY A 273 -8.46 17.64 -33.37
CA GLY A 273 -9.37 17.44 -32.25
C GLY A 273 -8.61 17.43 -30.94
N SER A 274 -9.25 17.90 -29.88
CA SER A 274 -8.72 17.80 -28.53
C SER A 274 -9.01 16.43 -27.92
N ARG A 275 -8.15 16.01 -27.01
CA ARG A 275 -8.31 14.82 -26.18
C ARG A 275 -8.17 15.24 -24.74
N THR A 276 -9.14 14.89 -23.94
CA THR A 276 -9.20 15.27 -22.53
C THR A 276 -9.67 14.12 -21.67
N HIS A 277 -9.33 14.19 -20.40
CA HIS A 277 -9.99 13.41 -19.35
C HIS A 277 -10.25 14.28 -18.14
N ILE A 278 -11.23 13.87 -17.36
CA ILE A 278 -11.53 14.35 -16.02
C ILE A 278 -11.84 13.13 -15.17
N PHE A 279 -11.00 12.90 -14.16
CA PHE A 279 -11.23 11.89 -13.16
C PHE A 279 -11.25 12.55 -11.79
N SER A 280 -12.20 12.20 -10.94
CA SER A 280 -12.24 12.74 -9.58
C SER A 280 -12.74 11.71 -8.59
N ARG A 281 -12.25 11.82 -7.35
CA ARG A 281 -12.73 11.08 -6.20
C ARG A 281 -12.92 12.03 -5.03
N LEU A 282 -14.10 12.01 -4.45
CA LEU A 282 -14.42 12.63 -3.17
C LEU A 282 -14.74 11.52 -2.18
N TYR A 283 -14.03 11.46 -1.08
CA TYR A 283 -14.31 10.57 0.04
C TYR A 283 -14.56 11.41 1.30
N LYS A 284 -15.61 11.08 2.04
CA LYS A 284 -15.94 11.77 3.29
C LYS A 284 -16.47 10.79 4.31
N THR A 285 -15.90 10.84 5.52
CA THR A 285 -16.35 10.09 6.69
C THR A 285 -17.18 11.01 7.60
N PHE A 286 -18.32 10.51 8.06
CA PHE A 286 -19.18 11.13 9.05
C PHE A 286 -19.09 10.28 10.33
N THR A 287 -18.33 10.72 11.30
CA THR A 287 -18.18 10.05 12.59
C THR A 287 -18.71 11.00 13.65
N ASP A 288 -19.88 10.74 14.20
CA ASP A 288 -20.50 11.64 15.17
C ASP A 288 -20.59 11.02 16.58
N GLU A 289 -20.54 9.67 16.72
CA GLU A 289 -20.66 8.96 17.99
C GLU A 289 -19.79 7.68 17.95
N ASP A 290 -19.43 7.15 19.10
CA ASP A 290 -18.55 5.97 19.22
C ASP A 290 -19.11 4.69 18.56
N ASP A 291 -20.44 4.58 18.38
CA ASP A 291 -21.13 3.41 17.83
C ASP A 291 -21.64 3.58 16.39
N LYS A 292 -21.33 4.71 15.74
CA LYS A 292 -21.81 5.02 14.39
C LYS A 292 -20.68 5.48 13.49
N ALA A 293 -20.45 4.75 12.40
CA ALA A 293 -19.57 5.14 11.31
C ALA A 293 -20.36 5.22 10.01
N SER A 294 -20.20 6.29 9.26
CA SER A 294 -20.76 6.39 7.90
C SER A 294 -19.80 7.10 6.97
N ASP A 295 -19.78 6.71 5.73
CA ASP A 295 -18.96 7.32 4.69
C ASP A 295 -19.69 7.44 3.38
N ILE A 296 -19.24 8.40 2.58
CA ILE A 296 -19.65 8.57 1.21
C ILE A 296 -18.42 8.66 0.32
N GLU A 297 -18.45 7.91 -0.79
CA GLU A 297 -17.46 8.00 -1.85
C GLU A 297 -18.12 8.35 -3.18
N ILE A 298 -17.59 9.35 -3.86
CA ILE A 298 -18.07 9.78 -5.19
C ILE A 298 -16.89 9.67 -6.14
N ASN A 299 -17.03 8.84 -7.18
CA ASN A 299 -16.08 8.71 -8.27
C ASN A 299 -16.71 9.19 -9.57
N LEU A 300 -16.02 10.07 -10.29
CA LEU A 300 -16.42 10.54 -11.61
C LEU A 300 -15.25 10.32 -12.58
N GLN A 301 -15.52 9.67 -13.70
CA GLN A 301 -14.53 9.36 -14.72
C GLN A 301 -15.10 9.63 -16.10
N HIS A 302 -14.43 10.50 -16.84
CA HIS A 302 -14.81 10.83 -18.21
C HIS A 302 -13.59 10.99 -19.11
N VAL A 303 -13.69 10.47 -20.33
CA VAL A 303 -12.70 10.67 -21.40
C VAL A 303 -13.38 11.16 -22.67
N SER A 304 -12.77 12.08 -23.36
CA SER A 304 -13.32 12.60 -24.64
C SER A 304 -13.19 11.59 -25.80
N ASN A 305 -12.40 10.55 -25.63
CA ASN A 305 -12.18 9.51 -26.64
C ASN A 305 -11.77 8.18 -26.00
N ARG A 306 -12.40 7.08 -26.41
CA ARG A 306 -12.24 5.75 -25.81
C ARG A 306 -10.80 5.20 -25.84
N THR A 307 -10.01 5.53 -26.86
CA THR A 307 -8.63 5.03 -26.97
C THR A 307 -7.60 5.96 -26.30
N TYR A 308 -8.04 7.13 -25.82
CA TYR A 308 -7.15 8.13 -25.22
C TYR A 308 -6.37 7.61 -24.01
N PRO A 309 -6.96 6.88 -23.03
CA PRO A 309 -6.21 6.34 -21.91
C PRO A 309 -5.12 5.37 -22.34
N THR A 310 -5.46 4.39 -23.18
CA THR A 310 -4.55 3.33 -23.63
C THR A 310 -3.43 3.86 -24.50
N VAL A 311 -3.75 4.75 -25.46
CA VAL A 311 -2.76 5.36 -26.37
C VAL A 311 -1.73 6.16 -25.59
N ASN A 312 -2.17 6.93 -24.58
CA ASN A 312 -1.29 7.76 -23.77
C ASN A 312 -0.72 7.03 -22.53
N LYS A 313 -1.06 5.75 -22.31
CA LYS A 313 -0.68 4.98 -21.12
C LYS A 313 -0.93 5.79 -19.84
N LEU A 314 -2.18 6.24 -19.67
CA LEU A 314 -2.57 7.04 -18.51
C LEU A 314 -2.54 6.17 -17.26
N GLN A 315 -1.57 6.41 -16.39
CA GLN A 315 -1.45 5.81 -15.07
C GLN A 315 -1.61 6.93 -14.06
N THR A 316 -2.73 6.96 -13.35
CA THR A 316 -3.04 7.97 -12.34
C THR A 316 -3.37 7.30 -11.02
N SER A 317 -3.58 8.08 -9.96
CA SER A 317 -4.06 7.55 -8.68
C SER A 317 -5.52 7.06 -8.75
N LEU A 318 -6.27 7.41 -9.81
CA LEU A 318 -7.68 7.12 -9.97
C LEU A 318 -7.99 6.12 -11.10
N VAL A 319 -7.14 6.02 -12.10
CA VAL A 319 -7.39 5.20 -13.31
C VAL A 319 -6.10 4.55 -13.80
N ASP A 320 -6.19 3.26 -14.11
CA ASP A 320 -5.18 2.50 -14.85
C ASP A 320 -5.63 2.37 -16.31
N TYR A 321 -4.74 2.67 -17.26
CA TYR A 321 -5.01 2.54 -18.70
C TYR A 321 -5.28 1.09 -19.16
N LEU A 322 -4.94 0.10 -18.34
CA LEU A 322 -5.26 -1.32 -18.57
C LEU A 322 -6.72 -1.65 -18.22
N ASP A 323 -7.37 -0.82 -17.41
CA ASP A 323 -8.80 -0.96 -17.10
C ASP A 323 -9.62 -0.35 -18.26
N ASN A 324 -10.40 -1.19 -18.92
CA ASN A 324 -11.22 -0.78 -20.05
C ASN A 324 -12.58 -0.20 -19.64
N THR A 325 -12.85 -0.03 -18.34
CA THR A 325 -14.14 0.41 -17.84
C THR A 325 -14.00 1.66 -16.99
N LEU A 326 -14.63 2.75 -17.42
CA LEU A 326 -14.80 3.95 -16.60
C LEU A 326 -15.92 3.72 -15.59
N LYS A 327 -15.70 4.15 -14.34
CA LYS A 327 -16.59 3.93 -13.19
C LYS A 327 -17.07 5.26 -12.64
N ASN A 328 -18.35 5.56 -12.81
CA ASN A 328 -19.00 6.72 -12.20
C ASN A 328 -19.90 6.19 -11.09
N THR A 329 -19.55 6.45 -9.83
CA THR A 329 -20.22 5.86 -8.68
C THR A 329 -20.47 6.87 -7.58
N ILE A 330 -21.60 6.71 -6.90
CA ILE A 330 -21.91 7.32 -5.61
C ILE A 330 -22.19 6.16 -4.67
N ASP A 331 -21.35 6.00 -3.68
CA ASP A 331 -21.41 4.91 -2.69
C ASP A 331 -21.57 5.51 -1.30
N TYR A 332 -22.59 5.08 -0.55
CA TYR A 332 -22.82 5.48 0.83
C TYR A 332 -22.91 4.25 1.70
N SER A 333 -22.12 4.21 2.77
CA SER A 333 -22.16 3.16 3.77
C SER A 333 -22.47 3.71 5.16
N LEU A 334 -23.16 2.91 5.95
CA LEU A 334 -23.51 3.19 7.33
C LEU A 334 -23.36 1.91 8.16
N GLN A 335 -22.53 1.98 9.20
CA GLN A 335 -22.46 1.00 10.27
C GLN A 335 -22.99 1.64 11.55
N LYS A 336 -23.98 1.04 12.16
CA LYS A 336 -24.50 1.46 13.46
C LYS A 336 -24.86 0.24 14.29
N ASN A 337 -24.13 -0.01 15.37
CA ASN A 337 -24.25 -1.21 16.18
C ASN A 337 -24.17 -2.48 15.31
N ASP A 338 -25.26 -3.26 15.29
CA ASP A 338 -25.45 -4.50 14.54
C ASP A 338 -26.09 -4.30 13.15
N ILE A 339 -26.31 -3.04 12.73
CA ILE A 339 -26.88 -2.69 11.42
C ILE A 339 -25.76 -2.23 10.49
N PHE A 340 -25.66 -2.88 9.35
CA PHE A 340 -24.87 -2.41 8.21
C PHE A 340 -25.82 -2.10 7.05
N PHE A 341 -25.70 -0.88 6.52
CA PHE A 341 -26.43 -0.45 5.33
C PHE A 341 -25.44 0.13 4.32
N ASN A 342 -25.53 -0.32 3.08
CA ASN A 342 -24.78 0.24 1.96
C ASN A 342 -25.75 0.52 0.82
N THR A 343 -25.56 1.65 0.12
CA THR A 343 -26.27 1.94 -1.13
C THR A 343 -25.34 2.59 -2.12
N LYS A 344 -25.47 2.15 -3.37
CA LYS A 344 -24.60 2.56 -4.46
C LYS A 344 -25.42 2.84 -5.73
N VAL A 345 -25.04 3.89 -6.42
CA VAL A 345 -25.47 4.21 -7.77
C VAL A 345 -24.26 4.18 -8.68
N SER A 346 -24.36 3.44 -9.80
CA SER A 346 -23.23 3.23 -10.70
C SER A 346 -23.62 3.47 -12.16
N ALA A 347 -22.73 4.12 -12.89
CA ALA A 347 -22.77 4.21 -14.34
C ALA A 347 -21.40 3.82 -14.89
N PHE A 348 -21.35 2.76 -15.67
CA PHE A 348 -20.13 2.24 -16.27
C PHE A 348 -20.09 2.54 -17.76
N GLU A 349 -18.89 2.85 -18.28
CA GLU A 349 -18.64 2.98 -19.71
C GLU A 349 -17.49 2.05 -20.11
N ASN A 350 -17.79 1.01 -20.89
CA ASN A 350 -16.78 0.09 -21.41
C ASN A 350 -16.12 0.66 -22.67
N LEU A 351 -14.86 1.05 -22.57
CA LEU A 351 -14.09 1.67 -23.65
C LEU A 351 -13.75 0.71 -24.80
N SER A 352 -13.88 -0.60 -24.60
CA SER A 352 -13.64 -1.61 -25.65
C SER A 352 -14.84 -1.77 -26.58
N LYS A 353 -16.06 -1.44 -26.11
CA LYS A 353 -17.29 -1.52 -26.88
C LYS A 353 -17.55 -0.24 -27.69
N THR A 354 -18.39 -0.34 -28.72
CA THR A 354 -18.86 0.79 -29.55
C THR A 354 -20.37 0.85 -29.50
N GLY A 355 -20.98 2.01 -29.78
CA GLY A 355 -22.42 2.18 -29.71
C GLY A 355 -22.90 2.38 -28.28
N ASN A 356 -24.16 2.10 -28.03
CA ASN A 356 -24.80 2.28 -26.73
C ASN A 356 -24.59 1.08 -25.79
N ASP A 357 -24.20 -0.07 -26.32
CA ASP A 357 -23.86 -1.29 -25.55
C ASP A 357 -22.68 -1.11 -24.59
N LYS A 358 -21.96 -0.01 -24.74
CA LYS A 358 -20.87 0.33 -23.85
C LYS A 358 -21.31 0.78 -22.46
N TYR A 359 -22.58 1.17 -22.31
CA TYR A 359 -23.10 1.70 -21.05
C TYR A 359 -23.80 0.63 -20.23
N GLU A 360 -23.53 0.65 -18.95
CA GLU A 360 -24.22 -0.13 -17.94
C GLU A 360 -24.57 0.77 -16.76
N PHE A 361 -25.80 0.69 -16.31
CA PHE A 361 -26.32 1.47 -15.19
C PHE A 361 -26.85 0.52 -14.11
N ILE A 362 -26.43 0.75 -12.86
CA ILE A 362 -26.94 0.05 -11.68
C ILE A 362 -27.43 1.11 -10.70
N TYR A 363 -28.76 1.20 -10.53
CA TYR A 363 -29.37 2.19 -9.64
C TYR A 363 -30.78 1.78 -9.17
N PRO A 364 -30.95 1.51 -7.85
CA PRO A 364 -29.88 1.37 -6.88
C PRO A 364 -29.27 -0.04 -6.86
N GLU A 365 -28.07 -0.14 -6.29
CA GLU A 365 -27.58 -1.34 -5.62
C GLU A 365 -27.58 -1.01 -4.12
N ALA A 366 -28.37 -1.77 -3.30
CA ALA A 366 -28.36 -1.52 -1.87
C ALA A 366 -28.41 -2.82 -1.08
N SER A 367 -27.79 -2.81 0.09
CA SER A 367 -27.81 -3.92 1.05
C SER A 367 -28.08 -3.42 2.46
N LEU A 368 -28.87 -4.17 3.19
CA LEU A 368 -29.13 -4.01 4.61
C LEU A 368 -28.84 -5.34 5.31
N GLU A 369 -27.93 -5.32 6.26
CA GLU A 369 -27.59 -6.49 7.08
C GLU A 369 -27.83 -6.16 8.55
N LYS A 370 -28.42 -7.10 9.31
CA LYS A 370 -28.70 -6.93 10.72
C LYS A 370 -28.75 -8.27 11.43
N ASN A 371 -28.16 -8.34 12.64
CA ASN A 371 -28.40 -9.43 13.57
C ASN A 371 -29.79 -9.27 14.19
N VAL A 372 -30.74 -10.15 13.80
CA VAL A 372 -32.14 -10.08 14.27
C VAL A 372 -32.28 -10.67 15.64
N LEU A 373 -31.55 -11.75 15.91
CA LEU A 373 -31.59 -12.48 17.18
C LEU A 373 -30.16 -12.90 17.56
N ILE A 374 -29.79 -12.58 18.78
CA ILE A 374 -28.61 -13.16 19.45
C ILE A 374 -29.11 -13.79 20.73
N SER A 375 -29.02 -15.11 20.86
CA SER A 375 -29.58 -15.87 21.99
C SER A 375 -28.58 -16.91 22.47
N GLU A 376 -28.38 -16.97 23.80
CA GLU A 376 -27.54 -18.01 24.43
C GLU A 376 -28.10 -19.43 24.21
N ASN A 377 -29.40 -19.57 23.94
CA ASN A 377 -30.05 -20.88 23.75
C ASN A 377 -30.25 -21.26 22.29
N LEU A 378 -30.54 -20.28 21.42
CA LEU A 378 -30.90 -20.50 20.02
C LEU A 378 -29.80 -20.17 19.02
N GLY A 379 -28.74 -19.48 19.45
CA GLY A 379 -27.70 -19.05 18.56
C GLY A 379 -27.99 -17.67 17.92
N ILE A 380 -27.56 -17.47 16.69
CA ILE A 380 -27.61 -16.19 15.97
C ILE A 380 -28.51 -16.32 14.75
N VAL A 381 -29.34 -15.31 14.53
CA VAL A 381 -30.12 -15.13 13.29
C VAL A 381 -29.74 -13.81 12.65
N ASP A 382 -29.22 -13.89 11.45
CA ASP A 382 -28.85 -12.75 10.62
C ASP A 382 -29.87 -12.54 9.51
N PHE A 383 -30.25 -11.29 9.31
CA PHE A 383 -31.09 -10.86 8.20
C PHE A 383 -30.27 -10.06 7.21
N LYS A 384 -30.39 -10.39 5.93
CA LYS A 384 -29.79 -9.66 4.82
C LYS A 384 -30.84 -9.38 3.76
N SER A 385 -30.98 -8.10 3.38
CA SER A 385 -31.82 -7.67 2.26
C SER A 385 -30.97 -6.95 1.24
N GLN A 386 -31.09 -7.32 -0.02
CA GLN A 386 -30.33 -6.72 -1.12
C GLN A 386 -31.26 -6.40 -2.29
N ILE A 387 -31.05 -5.23 -2.91
CA ILE A 387 -31.73 -4.83 -4.13
C ILE A 387 -30.70 -4.42 -5.17
N ILE A 388 -30.89 -4.86 -6.41
CA ILE A 388 -30.13 -4.43 -7.58
C ILE A 388 -31.09 -4.15 -8.72
N VAL A 389 -31.02 -2.95 -9.27
CA VAL A 389 -31.70 -2.56 -10.51
C VAL A 389 -30.63 -2.27 -11.56
N ARG A 390 -30.58 -3.09 -12.60
CA ARG A 390 -29.48 -3.06 -13.60
C ARG A 390 -30.05 -2.94 -15.02
N ASN A 391 -29.52 -1.97 -15.78
CA ASN A 391 -29.78 -1.78 -17.20
C ASN A 391 -28.46 -1.87 -17.98
N TYR A 392 -28.41 -2.71 -19.00
CA TYR A 392 -27.19 -2.98 -19.75
C TYR A 392 -27.48 -3.48 -21.18
N ASP A 393 -26.49 -3.49 -22.02
CA ASP A 393 -26.59 -3.95 -23.41
C ASP A 393 -27.83 -3.37 -24.15
N VAL A 394 -28.09 -2.06 -23.96
CA VAL A 394 -29.17 -1.24 -24.56
C VAL A 394 -30.56 -1.57 -24.03
N ASP A 395 -31.02 -2.81 -24.10
CA ASP A 395 -32.42 -3.20 -23.86
C ASP A 395 -32.58 -4.32 -22.83
N LYS A 396 -31.49 -4.74 -22.20
CA LYS A 396 -31.52 -5.71 -21.11
C LYS A 396 -31.71 -5.01 -19.76
N GLN A 397 -32.63 -5.55 -18.97
CA GLN A 397 -32.90 -5.08 -17.61
C GLN A 397 -33.04 -6.25 -16.66
N THR A 398 -32.52 -6.10 -15.45
CA THR A 398 -32.75 -7.01 -14.33
C THR A 398 -32.99 -6.22 -13.07
N ASP A 399 -34.14 -6.45 -12.44
CA ASP A 399 -34.51 -5.89 -11.14
C ASP A 399 -34.62 -7.07 -10.17
N VAL A 400 -33.79 -7.07 -9.14
CA VAL A 400 -33.72 -8.18 -8.17
C VAL A 400 -33.82 -7.62 -6.77
N LEU A 401 -34.72 -8.17 -5.96
CA LEU A 401 -34.79 -8.00 -4.51
C LEU A 401 -34.64 -9.36 -3.84
N SER A 402 -33.61 -9.51 -3.04
CA SER A 402 -33.35 -10.73 -2.26
C SER A 402 -33.44 -10.45 -0.78
N ASN A 403 -34.16 -11.28 -0.05
CA ASN A 403 -34.25 -11.28 1.41
C ASN A 403 -33.77 -12.62 1.93
N GLU A 404 -32.81 -12.62 2.85
CA GLU A 404 -32.17 -13.81 3.36
C GLU A 404 -32.15 -13.78 4.88
N LEU A 405 -32.56 -14.91 5.49
CA LEU A 405 -32.41 -15.19 6.92
C LEU A 405 -31.47 -16.37 7.08
N ASN A 406 -30.36 -16.14 7.78
CA ASN A 406 -29.41 -17.17 8.14
C ASN A 406 -29.49 -17.44 9.65
N TRP A 407 -29.63 -18.67 10.03
CA TRP A 407 -29.60 -19.12 11.41
C TRP A 407 -28.41 -20.04 11.65
N ILE A 408 -27.65 -19.77 12.70
CA ILE A 408 -26.56 -20.61 13.19
C ILE A 408 -26.86 -20.90 14.67
N SER A 409 -27.04 -22.16 15.02
CA SER A 409 -27.24 -22.57 16.42
C SER A 409 -25.94 -22.36 17.21
N ASN A 410 -26.02 -22.31 18.52
CA ASN A 410 -24.84 -22.47 19.35
C ASN A 410 -24.19 -23.83 19.07
N SER A 411 -22.86 -23.84 18.97
CA SER A 411 -22.13 -25.09 18.82
C SER A 411 -22.06 -25.84 20.14
N TRP A 412 -22.05 -27.18 20.06
CA TRP A 412 -21.81 -28.04 21.22
C TRP A 412 -20.81 -29.13 20.89
N VAL A 413 -20.01 -29.48 21.87
CA VAL A 413 -19.02 -30.54 21.74
C VAL A 413 -19.55 -31.80 22.39
N ASN A 414 -19.54 -32.92 21.64
CA ASN A 414 -19.97 -34.21 22.17
C ASN A 414 -18.84 -34.91 22.95
N LYS A 415 -19.14 -36.07 23.57
CA LYS A 415 -18.15 -36.85 24.35
C LYS A 415 -16.93 -37.36 23.58
N PHE A 416 -16.97 -37.30 22.25
CA PHE A 416 -15.84 -37.67 21.37
C PHE A 416 -15.02 -36.47 20.92
N GLY A 417 -15.31 -35.26 21.41
CA GLY A 417 -14.63 -34.05 21.04
C GLY A 417 -15.07 -33.47 19.69
N ILE A 418 -16.18 -33.96 19.12
CA ILE A 418 -16.73 -33.45 17.86
C ILE A 418 -17.59 -32.24 18.19
N GLU A 419 -17.28 -31.12 17.59
CA GLU A 419 -18.07 -29.89 17.61
C GLU A 419 -19.16 -29.97 16.54
N ASN A 420 -20.39 -29.64 16.93
CA ASN A 420 -21.57 -29.75 16.09
C ASN A 420 -22.36 -28.44 16.14
N GLU A 421 -23.00 -28.09 15.02
CA GLU A 421 -23.92 -26.96 14.94
C GLU A 421 -25.03 -27.24 13.91
N PHE A 422 -26.20 -26.64 14.13
CA PHE A 422 -27.27 -26.59 13.14
C PHE A 422 -27.20 -25.26 12.37
N LEU A 423 -27.54 -25.32 11.10
CA LEU A 423 -27.63 -24.19 10.20
C LEU A 423 -29.01 -24.13 9.57
N GLY A 424 -29.53 -22.95 9.36
CA GLY A 424 -30.78 -22.71 8.65
C GLY A 424 -30.63 -21.55 7.67
N LEU A 425 -31.25 -21.69 6.51
CA LEU A 425 -31.33 -20.67 5.49
C LEU A 425 -32.75 -20.56 4.98
N ILE A 426 -33.27 -19.34 4.92
CA ILE A 426 -34.48 -19.00 4.16
C ILE A 426 -34.10 -17.84 3.25
N LYS A 427 -34.29 -18.00 1.94
CA LYS A 427 -34.03 -16.95 0.96
C LYS A 427 -35.22 -16.75 0.05
N ASN A 428 -35.72 -15.54 0.01
CA ASN A 428 -36.75 -15.07 -0.89
C ASN A 428 -36.15 -14.20 -1.97
N ILE A 429 -36.39 -14.53 -3.22
CA ILE A 429 -35.88 -13.78 -4.38
C ILE A 429 -37.09 -13.31 -5.20
N ASN A 430 -37.19 -11.99 -5.37
CA ASN A 430 -38.17 -11.36 -6.24
C ASN A 430 -37.41 -10.73 -7.40
N TYR A 431 -37.78 -11.04 -8.62
CA TYR A 431 -37.14 -10.46 -9.78
C TYR A 431 -38.11 -10.15 -10.91
N ASN A 432 -37.68 -9.18 -11.73
CA ASN A 432 -38.25 -8.87 -13.03
C ASN A 432 -37.07 -8.75 -14.01
N ALA A 433 -37.16 -9.42 -15.15
CA ALA A 433 -36.08 -9.39 -16.14
C ALA A 433 -36.65 -9.22 -17.54
N LYS A 434 -36.00 -8.37 -18.33
CA LYS A 434 -36.36 -8.11 -19.71
C LYS A 434 -35.20 -8.46 -20.63
N ASN A 435 -35.46 -9.24 -21.67
CA ASN A 435 -34.49 -9.66 -22.70
C ASN A 435 -33.26 -10.40 -22.14
N VAL A 436 -33.42 -11.17 -21.05
CA VAL A 436 -32.36 -11.93 -20.41
C VAL A 436 -32.74 -13.40 -20.34
N GLU A 437 -31.95 -14.29 -20.99
CA GLU A 437 -32.28 -15.69 -21.25
C GLU A 437 -32.45 -16.55 -19.98
N ASN A 438 -31.71 -16.26 -18.93
CA ASN A 438 -31.69 -17.07 -17.70
C ASN A 438 -32.83 -16.74 -16.71
N TYR A 439 -33.75 -15.85 -17.09
CA TYR A 439 -34.88 -15.46 -16.26
C TYR A 439 -36.21 -15.85 -16.93
N LYS A 440 -37.19 -16.20 -16.12
CA LYS A 440 -38.57 -16.31 -16.62
C LYS A 440 -39.04 -14.95 -17.12
N THR A 441 -39.66 -14.92 -18.28
CA THR A 441 -39.92 -13.69 -19.04
C THR A 441 -40.95 -12.77 -18.39
N GLU A 442 -40.68 -11.49 -18.47
CA GLU A 442 -41.54 -10.26 -18.43
C GLU A 442 -42.48 -10.05 -17.21
N ASP A 443 -42.91 -11.05 -16.48
CA ASP A 443 -43.70 -10.92 -15.26
C ASP A 443 -42.79 -10.95 -14.02
N SER A 444 -43.20 -10.22 -12.98
CA SER A 444 -42.54 -10.33 -11.67
C SER A 444 -42.65 -11.72 -11.09
N VAL A 445 -41.54 -12.32 -10.76
CA VAL A 445 -41.43 -13.68 -10.20
C VAL A 445 -41.02 -13.61 -8.74
N ASN A 446 -41.64 -14.42 -7.92
CA ASN A 446 -41.28 -14.64 -6.51
C ASN A 446 -40.81 -16.08 -6.34
N GLU A 447 -39.63 -16.28 -5.80
CA GLU A 447 -39.04 -17.58 -5.50
C GLU A 447 -38.70 -17.66 -4.00
N LEU A 448 -39.04 -18.76 -3.36
CA LEU A 448 -38.73 -19.00 -1.96
C LEU A 448 -37.95 -20.30 -1.81
N TYR A 449 -36.77 -20.18 -1.19
CA TYR A 449 -35.86 -21.29 -0.94
C TYR A 449 -35.65 -21.48 0.55
N GLY A 450 -35.45 -22.75 0.97
CA GLY A 450 -35.10 -23.10 2.32
C GLY A 450 -34.10 -24.24 2.36
N ALA A 451 -33.21 -24.19 3.33
CA ALA A 451 -32.25 -25.24 3.60
C ALA A 451 -32.02 -25.39 5.10
N LEU A 452 -31.84 -26.61 5.55
CA LEU A 452 -31.39 -26.97 6.89
C LEU A 452 -30.06 -27.72 6.77
N GLY A 453 -29.14 -27.46 7.67
CA GLY A 453 -27.84 -28.09 7.71
C GLY A 453 -27.44 -28.57 9.09
N PHE A 454 -26.68 -29.66 9.10
CA PHE A 454 -25.99 -30.16 10.29
C PHE A 454 -24.51 -30.23 9.97
N LYS A 455 -23.69 -29.40 10.65
CA LYS A 455 -22.27 -29.35 10.48
C LYS A 455 -21.55 -29.95 11.66
N SER A 456 -20.55 -30.77 11.38
CA SER A 456 -19.71 -31.41 12.38
C SER A 456 -18.24 -31.22 12.03
N GLU A 457 -17.42 -30.94 13.03
CA GLU A 457 -15.98 -30.84 12.87
C GLU A 457 -15.22 -31.39 14.09
N LEU A 458 -14.05 -31.99 13.86
CA LEU A 458 -13.22 -32.56 14.91
C LEU A 458 -11.82 -31.95 14.87
N GLY A 459 -11.46 -31.19 15.89
CA GLY A 459 -10.14 -30.61 16.02
C GLY A 459 -9.13 -31.60 16.62
N LEU A 460 -8.16 -32.04 15.83
CA LEU A 460 -7.05 -32.90 16.29
C LEU A 460 -5.76 -32.08 16.29
N PHE A 461 -5.10 -32.04 17.45
CA PHE A 461 -3.92 -31.20 17.67
C PHE A 461 -2.71 -32.07 18.00
N LYS A 462 -1.57 -31.76 17.40
CA LYS A 462 -0.28 -32.41 17.69
C LYS A 462 0.84 -31.39 17.75
N SER A 463 1.39 -31.18 18.94
CA SER A 463 2.66 -30.47 19.09
C SER A 463 3.81 -31.50 19.01
N LYS A 464 4.76 -31.28 18.08
CA LYS A 464 5.93 -32.16 17.90
C LYS A 464 7.22 -31.54 18.42
N SER A 465 7.23 -30.22 18.62
CA SER A 465 8.30 -29.41 19.22
C SER A 465 7.65 -28.11 19.76
N ASN A 466 8.39 -27.39 20.59
CA ASN A 466 7.90 -26.06 21.04
C ASN A 466 7.77 -25.02 19.91
N ASP A 467 8.17 -25.35 18.67
CA ASP A 467 8.19 -24.43 17.55
C ASP A 467 6.94 -24.53 16.66
N TYR A 468 6.24 -25.69 16.66
CA TYR A 468 5.14 -25.93 15.73
C TYR A 468 3.96 -26.67 16.35
N LEU A 469 2.75 -26.19 16.05
CA LEU A 469 1.48 -26.85 16.32
C LEU A 469 0.85 -27.32 15.00
N ASN A 470 0.68 -28.63 14.84
CA ASN A 470 -0.07 -29.20 13.74
C ASN A 470 -1.53 -29.37 14.15
N VAL A 471 -2.43 -28.91 13.28
CA VAL A 471 -3.88 -29.02 13.45
C VAL A 471 -4.44 -29.77 12.27
N PHE A 472 -5.17 -30.85 12.50
CA PHE A 472 -5.92 -31.57 11.48
C PHE A 472 -7.40 -31.53 11.86
N LYS A 473 -8.26 -31.00 10.99
CA LYS A 473 -9.65 -30.75 11.27
C LYS A 473 -10.53 -31.33 10.16
N PRO A 474 -10.97 -32.62 10.26
CA PRO A 474 -12.01 -33.15 9.39
C PRO A 474 -13.35 -32.45 9.65
N LYS A 475 -14.11 -32.24 8.59
CA LYS A 475 -15.37 -31.49 8.57
C LYS A 475 -16.40 -32.22 7.72
N MET A 476 -17.64 -32.07 8.09
CA MET A 476 -18.79 -32.57 7.33
C MET A 476 -19.98 -31.61 7.48
N LEU A 477 -20.67 -31.34 6.40
CA LEU A 477 -21.97 -30.65 6.38
C LEU A 477 -22.99 -31.53 5.66
N VAL A 478 -24.07 -31.90 6.33
CA VAL A 478 -25.22 -32.50 5.72
C VAL A 478 -26.25 -31.40 5.49
N LYS A 479 -26.66 -31.19 4.25
CA LYS A 479 -27.65 -30.19 3.83
C LYS A 479 -28.92 -30.93 3.35
N ILE A 480 -30.06 -30.46 3.79
CA ILE A 480 -31.38 -30.86 3.31
C ILE A 480 -32.07 -29.63 2.73
N SER A 481 -32.40 -29.68 1.46
CA SER A 481 -33.06 -28.60 0.71
C SER A 481 -33.92 -29.20 -0.41
N PRO A 482 -35.05 -28.57 -0.77
CA PRO A 482 -35.79 -28.94 -1.98
C PRO A 482 -34.91 -28.86 -3.23
N THR A 483 -35.25 -29.69 -4.24
CA THR A 483 -34.54 -29.73 -5.52
C THR A 483 -35.05 -28.70 -6.54
N HIS A 484 -36.18 -28.04 -6.23
CA HIS A 484 -36.77 -27.04 -7.11
C HIS A 484 -35.84 -25.83 -7.25
N SER A 485 -35.48 -25.48 -8.50
CA SER A 485 -34.61 -24.34 -8.81
C SER A 485 -34.97 -23.75 -10.16
N ARG A 486 -34.60 -22.50 -10.36
CA ARG A 486 -34.45 -21.89 -11.69
C ARG A 486 -33.21 -22.50 -12.37
N ASN A 487 -33.22 -22.59 -13.70
CA ASN A 487 -32.04 -23.00 -14.44
C ASN A 487 -30.95 -21.92 -14.34
N ILE A 488 -29.86 -22.28 -13.68
CA ILE A 488 -28.65 -21.45 -13.51
C ILE A 488 -27.40 -22.17 -14.05
N SER A 489 -27.57 -23.17 -14.93
CA SER A 489 -26.50 -24.03 -15.45
C SER A 489 -25.36 -23.24 -16.13
N GLU A 490 -25.67 -22.11 -16.74
CA GLU A 490 -24.70 -21.23 -17.42
C GLU A 490 -23.95 -20.28 -16.47
N ASN A 491 -24.29 -20.28 -15.18
CA ASN A 491 -23.62 -19.44 -14.21
C ASN A 491 -22.13 -19.82 -14.10
N SER A 492 -21.28 -18.81 -14.10
CA SER A 492 -19.82 -18.96 -14.02
C SER A 492 -19.29 -19.14 -12.57
N THR A 493 -20.17 -19.23 -11.57
CA THR A 493 -19.77 -19.42 -10.17
C THR A 493 -18.97 -20.70 -10.03
N SER A 494 -17.76 -20.60 -9.51
CA SER A 494 -16.91 -21.76 -9.23
C SER A 494 -16.93 -22.07 -7.74
N LEU A 495 -16.97 -23.35 -7.40
CA LEU A 495 -16.75 -23.82 -6.04
C LEU A 495 -15.35 -23.40 -5.54
N SER A 496 -15.28 -23.11 -4.27
CA SER A 496 -14.04 -22.87 -3.53
C SER A 496 -14.11 -23.58 -2.18
N TYR A 497 -12.99 -23.83 -1.58
CA TYR A 497 -12.99 -24.47 -0.26
C TYR A 497 -13.69 -23.59 0.80
N SER A 498 -13.66 -22.26 0.64
CA SER A 498 -14.31 -21.32 1.56
C SER A 498 -15.84 -21.39 1.56
N ASN A 499 -16.48 -21.78 0.43
CA ASN A 499 -17.94 -21.88 0.34
C ASN A 499 -18.46 -23.34 0.42
N LEU A 500 -17.57 -24.32 0.49
CA LEU A 500 -17.91 -25.75 0.48
C LEU A 500 -18.85 -26.16 1.62
N PHE A 501 -18.67 -25.58 2.80
CA PHE A 501 -19.46 -25.89 4.00
C PHE A 501 -20.55 -24.84 4.29
N ASN A 502 -20.98 -24.07 3.28
CA ASN A 502 -22.12 -23.18 3.35
C ASN A 502 -23.41 -23.87 2.90
N LEU A 503 -24.56 -23.45 3.42
CA LEU A 503 -25.86 -23.92 2.95
C LEU A 503 -26.17 -23.48 1.52
N ASN A 504 -25.73 -22.27 1.15
CA ASN A 504 -25.74 -21.79 -0.22
C ASN A 504 -24.29 -21.66 -0.72
N LYS A 505 -23.92 -22.44 -1.72
CA LYS A 505 -22.59 -22.46 -2.31
C LYS A 505 -22.47 -21.53 -3.51
N VAL A 506 -23.60 -21.07 -4.06
CA VAL A 506 -23.70 -20.08 -5.12
C VAL A 506 -23.83 -18.69 -4.47
N ASN A 507 -22.76 -17.92 -4.49
CA ASN A 507 -22.70 -16.64 -3.78
C ASN A 507 -23.13 -15.46 -4.68
N THR A 508 -24.36 -15.53 -5.21
CA THR A 508 -24.99 -14.46 -5.98
C THR A 508 -26.27 -13.98 -5.30
N ILE A 509 -26.71 -12.77 -5.62
CA ILE A 509 -27.89 -12.17 -5.01
C ILE A 509 -29.18 -12.93 -5.38
N ASP A 510 -29.24 -13.42 -6.61
CA ASP A 510 -30.44 -13.91 -7.28
C ASP A 510 -30.47 -15.42 -7.50
N GLU A 511 -29.53 -16.16 -6.95
CA GLU A 511 -29.41 -17.59 -7.14
C GLU A 511 -29.17 -18.33 -5.83
N VAL A 512 -29.56 -19.59 -5.78
CA VAL A 512 -29.40 -20.48 -4.64
C VAL A 512 -29.00 -21.86 -5.12
N ASP A 513 -28.05 -22.47 -4.45
CA ASP A 513 -27.75 -23.89 -4.56
C ASP A 513 -28.85 -24.70 -3.88
N THR A 514 -29.60 -25.48 -4.65
CA THR A 514 -30.70 -26.31 -4.20
C THR A 514 -30.34 -27.81 -4.19
N GLY A 515 -31.21 -28.63 -3.58
CA GLY A 515 -30.99 -30.07 -3.44
C GLY A 515 -30.21 -30.45 -2.17
N SER A 516 -30.46 -31.69 -1.74
CA SER A 516 -29.83 -32.28 -0.54
C SER A 516 -28.44 -32.82 -0.89
N ASN A 517 -27.43 -32.54 -0.07
CA ASN A 517 -26.09 -33.00 -0.28
C ASN A 517 -25.28 -33.15 1.01
N ILE A 518 -24.17 -33.83 0.91
CA ILE A 518 -23.16 -33.94 1.96
C ILE A 518 -21.87 -33.35 1.45
N SER A 519 -21.38 -32.30 2.10
CA SER A 519 -20.02 -31.78 1.90
C SER A 519 -19.09 -32.41 2.93
N PHE A 520 -17.97 -32.93 2.52
CA PHE A 520 -16.96 -33.50 3.41
C PHE A 520 -15.56 -33.05 3.02
N GLY A 521 -14.68 -32.97 3.99
CA GLY A 521 -13.32 -32.51 3.74
C GLY A 521 -12.51 -32.39 5.02
N PHE A 522 -11.35 -31.78 4.90
CA PHE A 522 -10.48 -31.52 6.04
C PHE A 522 -9.62 -30.29 5.85
N ASP A 523 -9.20 -29.70 6.96
CA ASP A 523 -8.11 -28.72 7.04
C ASP A 523 -6.91 -29.35 7.72
N PHE A 524 -5.73 -29.17 7.15
CA PHE A 524 -4.45 -29.38 7.80
C PHE A 524 -3.69 -28.07 7.88
N LYS A 525 -3.30 -27.67 9.09
CA LYS A 525 -2.51 -26.46 9.35
C LYS A 525 -1.27 -26.80 10.16
N LYS A 526 -0.15 -26.19 9.77
CA LYS A 526 1.08 -26.18 10.56
C LYS A 526 1.35 -24.75 10.99
N ASN A 527 1.12 -24.46 12.26
CA ASN A 527 1.29 -23.14 12.85
C ASN A 527 2.66 -23.02 13.50
N ILE A 528 3.27 -21.85 13.40
CA ILE A 528 4.52 -21.49 14.08
C ILE A 528 4.12 -20.98 15.47
N LEU A 529 4.80 -21.49 16.51
CA LEU A 529 4.64 -21.04 17.88
C LEU A 529 5.74 -20.02 18.24
N ASP A 530 5.40 -19.08 19.10
CA ASP A 530 6.37 -18.20 19.74
C ASP A 530 6.96 -18.85 21.01
N SER A 531 7.83 -18.13 21.72
CA SER A 531 8.44 -18.57 22.97
C SER A 531 7.43 -18.81 24.11
N ASN A 532 6.21 -18.30 24.00
CA ASN A 532 5.12 -18.43 24.96
C ASN A 532 4.15 -19.57 24.59
N ASN A 533 4.43 -20.35 23.52
CA ASN A 533 3.56 -21.34 22.91
C ASN A 533 2.26 -20.74 22.31
N GLU A 534 2.26 -19.46 21.96
CA GLU A 534 1.17 -18.83 21.22
C GLU A 534 1.39 -18.91 19.71
N ILE A 535 0.31 -18.95 18.93
CA ILE A 535 0.40 -19.02 17.47
C ILE A 535 0.89 -17.67 16.92
N LYS A 536 2.14 -17.63 16.44
CA LYS A 536 2.74 -16.48 15.76
C LYS A 536 2.28 -16.34 14.31
N GLY A 537 2.04 -17.46 13.63
CA GLY A 537 1.63 -17.46 12.23
C GLY A 537 1.41 -18.85 11.65
N GLU A 538 0.93 -18.92 10.41
CA GLU A 538 0.70 -20.16 9.67
C GLU A 538 1.90 -20.43 8.73
N LYS A 539 2.55 -21.57 8.91
CA LYS A 539 3.65 -22.02 8.03
C LYS A 539 3.15 -22.71 6.78
N PHE A 540 2.15 -23.57 6.96
CA PHE A 540 1.58 -24.37 5.88
C PHE A 540 0.10 -24.63 6.16
N LYS A 541 -0.74 -24.51 5.14
CA LYS A 541 -2.14 -24.89 5.14
C LYS A 541 -2.42 -25.76 3.93
N PHE A 542 -3.19 -26.80 4.11
CA PHE A 542 -3.71 -27.64 3.05
C PHE A 542 -5.14 -28.06 3.39
N SER A 543 -6.09 -27.74 2.53
CA SER A 543 -7.50 -28.07 2.72
C SER A 543 -8.02 -28.77 1.47
N LEU A 544 -8.82 -29.79 1.67
CA LEU A 544 -9.39 -30.58 0.60
C LEU A 544 -10.84 -30.96 0.96
N GLY A 545 -11.72 -30.95 -0.03
CA GLY A 545 -13.08 -31.41 0.18
C GLY A 545 -13.85 -31.65 -1.12
N GLN A 546 -15.03 -32.23 -0.97
CA GLN A 546 -15.89 -32.65 -2.07
C GLN A 546 -17.35 -32.67 -1.63
N ILE A 547 -18.27 -32.63 -2.58
CA ILE A 547 -19.71 -32.67 -2.36
C ILE A 547 -20.26 -33.94 -2.99
N LEU A 548 -21.10 -34.65 -2.22
CA LEU A 548 -21.93 -35.77 -2.70
C LEU A 548 -23.40 -35.33 -2.66
N SER A 549 -23.99 -35.10 -3.82
CA SER A 549 -25.40 -34.74 -3.99
C SER A 549 -26.30 -35.99 -3.97
N ALA A 550 -27.49 -35.87 -3.42
CA ALA A 550 -28.48 -36.97 -3.41
C ALA A 550 -28.91 -37.33 -4.84
N GLU A 551 -29.09 -36.33 -5.67
CA GLU A 551 -29.50 -36.43 -7.07
C GLU A 551 -28.72 -35.47 -7.95
N GLU A 552 -28.59 -35.79 -9.24
CA GLU A 552 -28.08 -34.83 -10.24
C GLU A 552 -29.12 -33.74 -10.47
N ASN A 553 -28.65 -32.48 -10.55
CA ASN A 553 -29.52 -31.34 -10.85
C ASN A 553 -28.96 -30.53 -12.00
N ARG A 554 -29.48 -30.76 -13.21
CA ARG A 554 -29.02 -30.12 -14.45
C ARG A 554 -29.22 -28.61 -14.48
N ASP A 555 -30.05 -28.06 -13.59
CA ASP A 555 -30.28 -26.63 -13.47
C ASP A 555 -29.19 -25.92 -12.66
N MET A 556 -28.27 -26.65 -12.03
CA MET A 556 -27.15 -26.10 -11.26
C MET A 556 -25.93 -25.80 -12.16
N PRO A 557 -25.03 -24.92 -11.70
CA PRO A 557 -23.84 -24.52 -12.49
C PRO A 557 -22.95 -25.70 -12.89
N SER A 558 -22.80 -25.90 -14.20
CA SER A 558 -21.98 -26.98 -14.76
C SER A 558 -20.48 -26.78 -14.55
N LYS A 559 -20.01 -25.54 -14.62
CA LYS A 559 -18.57 -25.21 -14.42
C LYS A 559 -18.05 -25.45 -13.00
N SER A 560 -18.97 -25.60 -12.03
CA SER A 560 -18.63 -25.90 -10.65
C SER A 560 -18.92 -27.35 -10.28
N THR A 561 -19.41 -28.17 -11.24
CA THR A 561 -19.86 -29.56 -11.03
C THR A 561 -20.94 -29.74 -9.94
N LEU A 562 -21.63 -28.65 -9.60
CA LEU A 562 -22.80 -28.68 -8.71
C LEU A 562 -24.02 -29.38 -9.37
N ASN A 563 -24.00 -29.50 -10.68
CA ASN A 563 -25.00 -30.21 -11.47
C ASN A 563 -24.86 -31.74 -11.38
N GLU A 564 -23.71 -32.24 -10.94
CA GLU A 564 -23.40 -33.67 -10.88
C GLU A 564 -23.62 -34.27 -9.49
N LYS A 565 -23.73 -35.60 -9.44
CA LYS A 565 -23.89 -36.32 -8.18
C LYS A 565 -22.65 -36.22 -7.29
N LEU A 566 -21.46 -36.20 -7.88
CA LEU A 566 -20.20 -36.02 -7.18
C LEU A 566 -19.50 -34.79 -7.77
N SER A 567 -19.16 -33.82 -6.94
CA SER A 567 -18.45 -32.61 -7.40
C SER A 567 -17.00 -32.91 -7.71
N ASP A 568 -16.33 -31.97 -8.37
CA ASP A 568 -14.88 -31.90 -8.40
C ASP A 568 -14.29 -31.92 -6.98
N VAL A 569 -13.04 -32.35 -6.89
CA VAL A 569 -12.26 -32.24 -5.65
C VAL A 569 -11.77 -30.79 -5.53
N ILE A 570 -12.19 -30.12 -4.46
CA ILE A 570 -11.91 -28.73 -4.19
C ILE A 570 -10.76 -28.64 -3.21
N GLY A 571 -9.72 -27.90 -3.54
CA GLY A 571 -8.58 -27.76 -2.65
C GLY A 571 -8.00 -26.36 -2.59
N GLU A 572 -7.37 -26.08 -1.48
CA GLU A 572 -6.51 -24.93 -1.28
C GLU A 572 -5.23 -25.32 -0.55
N ALA A 573 -4.12 -24.71 -0.93
CA ALA A 573 -2.84 -24.89 -0.27
C ALA A 573 -2.18 -23.53 -0.08
N SER A 574 -1.50 -23.32 1.04
CA SER A 574 -0.65 -22.15 1.22
C SER A 574 0.63 -22.50 1.98
N LEU A 575 1.72 -21.84 1.59
CA LEU A 575 3.05 -22.02 2.19
C LEU A 575 3.68 -20.65 2.42
N SER A 576 3.95 -20.31 3.67
CA SER A 576 4.75 -19.15 4.04
C SER A 576 6.23 -19.55 4.08
N LEU A 577 7.02 -19.08 3.12
CA LEU A 577 8.46 -19.34 3.05
C LEU A 577 9.18 -18.58 4.17
N ASN A 578 8.83 -17.31 4.34
CA ASN A 578 9.26 -16.42 5.42
C ASN A 578 8.16 -15.40 5.74
N GLU A 579 8.44 -14.38 6.55
CA GLU A 579 7.47 -13.35 6.95
C GLU A 579 6.98 -12.48 5.77
N ASN A 580 7.73 -12.44 4.67
CA ASN A 580 7.46 -11.57 3.52
C ASN A 580 6.99 -12.33 2.27
N VAL A 581 7.08 -13.68 2.23
CA VAL A 581 6.77 -14.45 1.02
C VAL A 581 5.80 -15.56 1.35
N LYS A 582 4.60 -15.47 0.75
CA LYS A 582 3.57 -16.49 0.83
C LYS A 582 3.16 -16.94 -0.56
N ILE A 583 3.11 -18.25 -0.77
CA ILE A 583 2.61 -18.89 -1.98
C ILE A 583 1.29 -19.54 -1.62
N SER A 584 0.24 -19.29 -2.40
CA SER A 584 -1.08 -19.91 -2.25
C SER A 584 -1.57 -20.47 -3.57
N SER A 585 -2.32 -21.56 -3.50
CA SER A 585 -2.95 -22.21 -4.64
C SER A 585 -4.37 -22.60 -4.31
N ASN A 586 -5.29 -22.33 -5.23
CA ASN A 586 -6.69 -22.78 -5.18
C ASN A 586 -6.96 -23.58 -6.44
N PHE A 587 -7.49 -24.78 -6.30
CA PHE A 587 -7.70 -25.69 -7.41
C PHE A 587 -9.03 -26.45 -7.35
N LEU A 588 -9.51 -26.79 -8.52
CA LEU A 588 -10.58 -27.78 -8.74
C LEU A 588 -9.97 -28.89 -9.59
N LEU A 589 -9.96 -30.09 -9.06
CA LEU A 589 -9.51 -31.29 -9.75
C LEU A 589 -10.73 -32.12 -10.10
N ASP A 590 -10.82 -32.61 -11.33
CA ASP A 590 -11.96 -33.39 -11.75
C ASP A 590 -12.19 -34.64 -10.86
N GLN A 591 -13.39 -35.19 -10.84
CA GLN A 591 -13.74 -36.32 -9.98
C GLN A 591 -12.90 -37.59 -10.24
N ASN A 592 -12.30 -37.72 -11.42
CA ASN A 592 -11.41 -38.83 -11.79
C ASN A 592 -9.95 -38.58 -11.40
N LEU A 593 -9.63 -37.38 -10.92
CA LEU A 593 -8.30 -36.92 -10.53
C LEU A 593 -7.30 -36.83 -11.71
N GLU A 594 -7.80 -36.62 -12.93
CA GLU A 594 -6.99 -36.59 -14.15
C GLU A 594 -6.64 -35.18 -14.61
N GLU A 595 -7.58 -34.21 -14.50
CA GLU A 595 -7.41 -32.84 -15.01
C GLU A 595 -7.80 -31.77 -13.99
N PHE A 596 -7.08 -30.65 -14.04
CA PHE A 596 -7.47 -29.47 -13.27
C PHE A 596 -8.47 -28.62 -14.05
N ASN A 597 -9.71 -28.58 -13.62
CA ASN A 597 -10.73 -27.67 -14.14
C ASN A 597 -10.45 -26.21 -13.80
N LYS A 598 -9.75 -25.99 -12.68
CA LYS A 598 -9.25 -24.67 -12.28
C LYS A 598 -7.98 -24.84 -11.47
N ASN A 599 -7.00 -24.00 -11.77
CA ASN A 599 -5.80 -23.87 -10.93
C ASN A 599 -5.38 -22.40 -10.92
N LYS A 600 -5.32 -21.82 -9.72
CA LYS A 600 -4.86 -20.45 -9.50
C LYS A 600 -3.72 -20.47 -8.49
N ILE A 601 -2.59 -19.88 -8.85
CA ILE A 601 -1.43 -19.74 -7.98
C ILE A 601 -1.21 -18.24 -7.77
N ASP A 602 -1.14 -17.83 -6.51
CA ASP A 602 -0.85 -16.47 -6.08
C ASP A 602 0.46 -16.45 -5.30
N ILE A 603 1.28 -15.42 -5.50
CA ILE A 603 2.53 -15.20 -4.77
C ILE A 603 2.47 -13.80 -4.19
N ASP A 604 2.46 -13.71 -2.86
CA ASP A 604 2.49 -12.48 -2.10
C ASP A 604 3.93 -12.23 -1.63
N LEU A 605 4.44 -11.00 -1.86
CA LEU A 605 5.82 -10.59 -1.59
C LEU A 605 5.86 -9.41 -0.60
#